data_070e4d58bb9ab6671a53ea3069ff7f31
#
_entry.id   070e4d58bb9ab6671a53ea3069ff7f31
#
_cell.length_a   1.000
_cell.length_b   1.000
_cell.length_c   1.000
_cell.angle_alpha   90.00
_cell.angle_beta   90.00
_cell.angle_gamma   90.00
#
_symmetry.space_group_name_H-M   'P 1'
#
loop_
_entity.id
_entity.type
_entity.pdbx_description
1 polymer ?
#
loop_
_entity_poly.entity_id
_entity_poly.type
_entity_poly.pdbx_seq_one_letter_code
_entity_poly.pdbx_strand_id
1 'polypeptide(L)'
;RTAHELGIKTNASMLYGHIETLEERVAHMMRLRDLQDETGGFQTFIPFPFLPSHTELGRTVRQTSMWDDLRTIAIARLLLDNFRNIKAYWVMLTVPVAQVALGFGANDIDGTVHKETILHDAGAKSPRALSEDHIIRIIREIGRTPAACDSNFNIIETY
;
A
#
# COMPACT_ATOMS: atom_id res chain seq x y z
N ARG A 1 1.00 -10.30 -16.72
CA ARG A 1 0.85 -10.05 -18.16
C ARG A 1 -0.37 -10.79 -18.72
N THR A 2 -0.40 -12.11 -18.67
CA THR A 2 -1.51 -12.92 -19.21
C THR A 2 -2.88 -12.48 -18.73
N ALA A 3 -3.04 -12.14 -17.44
CA ALA A 3 -4.30 -11.61 -16.93
C ALA A 3 -4.71 -10.29 -17.64
N HIS A 4 -3.76 -9.39 -17.84
CA HIS A 4 -3.99 -8.13 -18.53
C HIS A 4 -4.38 -8.33 -20.01
N GLU A 5 -3.72 -9.26 -20.70
CA GLU A 5 -4.05 -9.64 -22.08
C GLU A 5 -5.47 -10.21 -22.20
N LEU A 6 -5.98 -10.83 -21.15
CA LEU A 6 -7.37 -11.29 -21.03
C LEU A 6 -8.35 -10.23 -20.56
N GLY A 7 -7.90 -8.97 -20.40
CA GLY A 7 -8.72 -7.85 -19.96
C GLY A 7 -8.98 -7.80 -18.45
N ILE A 8 -8.30 -8.65 -17.66
CA ILE A 8 -8.44 -8.69 -16.20
C ILE A 8 -7.50 -7.66 -15.60
N LYS A 9 -8.05 -6.68 -14.90
CA LYS A 9 -7.27 -5.71 -14.11
C LYS A 9 -6.76 -6.37 -12.82
N THR A 10 -5.55 -5.98 -12.40
CA THR A 10 -4.92 -6.54 -11.20
C THR A 10 -4.29 -5.45 -10.34
N ASN A 11 -3.99 -5.78 -9.09
CA ASN A 11 -3.13 -4.97 -8.24
C ASN A 11 -1.68 -5.46 -8.36
N ALA A 12 -0.72 -4.56 -8.20
CA ALA A 12 0.68 -4.89 -8.01
C ALA A 12 1.05 -4.73 -6.55
N SER A 13 1.79 -5.68 -5.98
CA SER A 13 2.27 -5.59 -4.61
C SER A 13 3.79 -5.84 -4.54
N MET A 14 4.42 -5.25 -3.54
CA MET A 14 5.83 -5.48 -3.21
C MET A 14 5.95 -5.68 -1.71
N LEU A 15 6.34 -6.89 -1.29
CA LEU A 15 6.77 -7.12 0.08
C LEU A 15 8.20 -6.59 0.22
N TYR A 16 8.47 -5.75 1.21
CA TYR A 16 9.78 -5.14 1.44
C TYR A 16 10.17 -5.13 2.92
N GLY A 17 11.44 -4.88 3.20
CA GLY A 17 11.98 -4.82 4.56
C GLY A 17 12.34 -6.18 5.13
N HIS A 18 12.65 -7.15 4.27
CA HIS A 18 13.12 -8.49 4.68
C HIS A 18 14.61 -8.68 4.35
N ILE A 19 14.95 -9.35 3.23
CA ILE A 19 16.35 -9.69 2.85
C ILE A 19 16.81 -8.92 1.61
N GLU A 20 15.92 -8.21 0.95
CA GLU A 20 16.20 -7.46 -0.26
C GLU A 20 17.05 -6.20 0.01
N THR A 21 17.78 -5.76 -1.01
CA THR A 21 18.48 -4.48 -1.03
C THR A 21 17.57 -3.34 -1.50
N LEU A 22 17.99 -2.09 -1.33
CA LEU A 22 17.27 -0.92 -1.85
C LEU A 22 17.25 -0.93 -3.38
N GLU A 23 18.32 -1.37 -4.00
CA GLU A 23 18.43 -1.52 -5.46
C GLU A 23 17.42 -2.54 -6.00
N GLU A 24 17.22 -3.63 -5.29
CA GLU A 24 16.22 -4.64 -5.66
C GLU A 24 14.79 -4.12 -5.54
N ARG A 25 14.48 -3.29 -4.52
CA ARG A 25 13.18 -2.59 -4.45
C ARG A 25 12.96 -1.69 -5.67
N VAL A 26 13.96 -0.89 -6.03
CA VAL A 26 13.91 -0.02 -7.21
C VAL A 26 13.75 -0.85 -8.49
N ALA A 27 14.55 -1.90 -8.66
CA ALA A 27 14.47 -2.79 -9.83
C ALA A 27 13.09 -3.45 -9.95
N HIS A 28 12.46 -3.83 -8.82
CA HIS A 28 11.10 -4.36 -8.81
C HIS A 28 10.09 -3.31 -9.30
N MET A 29 10.15 -2.09 -8.77
CA MET A 29 9.27 -1.00 -9.19
C MET A 29 9.43 -0.66 -10.67
N MET A 30 10.66 -0.62 -11.18
CA MET A 30 10.92 -0.37 -12.60
C MET A 30 10.31 -1.45 -13.50
N ARG A 31 10.41 -2.72 -13.13
CA ARG A 31 9.75 -3.82 -13.88
C ARG A 31 8.22 -3.70 -13.87
N LEU A 32 7.63 -3.26 -12.77
CA LEU A 32 6.19 -3.00 -12.70
C LEU A 32 5.80 -1.82 -13.59
N ARG A 33 6.62 -0.76 -13.59
CA ARG A 33 6.42 0.41 -14.44
C ARG A 33 6.43 0.02 -15.93
N ASP A 34 7.45 -0.73 -16.36
CA ASP A 34 7.57 -1.21 -17.73
C ASP A 34 6.36 -2.07 -18.14
N LEU A 35 5.93 -2.98 -17.26
CA LEU A 35 4.74 -3.80 -17.52
C LEU A 35 3.45 -2.97 -17.56
N GLN A 36 3.35 -1.93 -16.75
CA GLN A 36 2.21 -1.01 -16.78
C GLN A 36 2.19 -0.21 -18.08
N ASP A 37 3.34 0.26 -18.56
CA ASP A 37 3.46 0.92 -19.88
C ASP A 37 3.01 0.01 -21.02
N GLU A 38 3.36 -1.28 -20.94
CA GLU A 38 2.96 -2.26 -21.96
C GLU A 38 1.47 -2.61 -21.93
N THR A 39 0.87 -2.72 -20.74
CA THR A 39 -0.45 -3.35 -20.59
C THR A 39 -1.54 -2.45 -20.04
N GLY A 40 -1.20 -1.41 -19.29
CA GLY A 40 -2.15 -0.55 -18.58
C GLY A 40 -3.07 -1.34 -17.63
N GLY A 41 -2.68 -2.54 -17.19
CA GLY A 41 -3.53 -3.48 -16.49
C GLY A 41 -3.53 -3.36 -14.96
N PHE A 42 -2.56 -2.66 -14.37
CA PHE A 42 -2.53 -2.46 -12.92
C PHE A 42 -3.44 -1.33 -12.48
N GLN A 43 -4.22 -1.56 -11.42
CA GLN A 43 -5.12 -0.58 -10.81
C GLN A 43 -4.45 0.21 -9.68
N THR A 44 -3.65 -0.48 -8.86
CA THR A 44 -2.94 0.12 -7.72
C THR A 44 -1.64 -0.60 -7.44
N PHE A 45 -0.70 0.12 -6.86
CA PHE A 45 0.50 -0.44 -6.25
C PHE A 45 0.35 -0.46 -4.73
N ILE A 46 0.67 -1.59 -4.09
CA ILE A 46 0.54 -1.81 -2.65
C ILE A 46 1.89 -2.24 -2.07
N PRO A 47 2.67 -1.35 -1.50
CA PRO A 47 3.87 -1.71 -0.76
C PRO A 47 3.50 -2.30 0.60
N PHE A 48 3.98 -3.52 0.89
CA PHE A 48 3.76 -4.23 2.14
C PHE A 48 5.06 -4.31 2.95
N PRO A 49 5.17 -3.62 4.11
CA PRO A 49 6.30 -3.84 5.00
C PRO A 49 6.27 -5.25 5.57
N PHE A 50 7.41 -5.92 5.61
CA PHE A 50 7.51 -7.24 6.22
C PHE A 50 7.27 -7.16 7.73
N LEU A 51 6.40 -8.02 8.24
CA LEU A 51 6.10 -8.17 9.67
C LEU A 51 6.92 -9.34 10.23
N PRO A 52 8.02 -9.11 10.93
CA PRO A 52 8.93 -10.16 11.37
C PRO A 52 8.40 -10.99 12.53
N SER A 53 7.46 -10.44 13.33
CA SER A 53 6.89 -11.12 14.49
C SER A 53 6.28 -12.47 14.07
N HIS A 54 6.54 -13.51 14.84
CA HIS A 54 6.01 -14.86 14.62
C HIS A 54 6.46 -15.55 13.32
N THR A 55 7.53 -15.06 12.69
CA THR A 55 8.12 -15.67 11.49
C THR A 55 9.52 -16.20 11.79
N GLU A 56 9.96 -17.22 11.04
CA GLU A 56 11.33 -17.75 11.19
C GLU A 56 12.37 -16.68 10.76
N LEU A 57 12.09 -15.97 9.67
CA LEU A 57 12.95 -14.92 9.15
C LEU A 57 13.05 -13.74 10.14
N GLY A 58 12.03 -13.50 10.94
CA GLY A 58 12.03 -12.47 11.99
C GLY A 58 13.04 -12.65 13.10
N ARG A 59 13.72 -13.81 13.16
CA ARG A 59 14.86 -14.02 14.07
C ARG A 59 16.09 -13.21 13.66
N THR A 60 16.22 -12.89 12.38
CA THR A 60 17.39 -12.21 11.79
C THR A 60 17.05 -10.84 11.20
N VAL A 61 15.80 -10.61 10.87
CA VAL A 61 15.32 -9.37 10.23
C VAL A 61 14.51 -8.54 11.22
N ARG A 62 14.75 -7.24 11.23
CA ARG A 62 13.97 -6.29 12.05
C ARG A 62 12.87 -5.65 11.19
N GLN A 63 11.77 -5.29 11.85
CA GLN A 63 10.71 -4.51 11.22
C GLN A 63 11.26 -3.18 10.69
N THR A 64 10.77 -2.74 9.55
CA THR A 64 11.06 -1.42 8.97
C THR A 64 10.70 -0.30 9.94
N SER A 65 11.37 0.82 9.83
CA SER A 65 10.99 2.03 10.53
C SER A 65 9.93 2.80 9.71
N MET A 66 9.17 3.66 10.39
CA MET A 66 8.27 4.59 9.72
C MET A 66 8.97 5.38 8.59
N TRP A 67 10.22 5.80 8.79
CA TRP A 67 10.99 6.51 7.77
C TRP A 67 11.29 5.68 6.53
N ASP A 68 11.58 4.38 6.72
CA ASP A 68 11.79 3.47 5.59
C ASP A 68 10.48 3.25 4.81
N ASP A 69 9.37 3.11 5.53
CA ASP A 69 8.05 2.96 4.94
C ASP A 69 7.64 4.20 4.12
N LEU A 70 7.76 5.40 4.70
CA LEU A 70 7.44 6.65 4.03
C LEU A 70 8.35 6.91 2.82
N ARG A 71 9.65 6.63 2.95
CA ARG A 71 10.60 6.74 1.84
C ARG A 71 10.26 5.76 0.71
N THR A 72 9.90 4.52 1.03
CA THR A 72 9.50 3.52 0.03
C THR A 72 8.27 3.97 -0.74
N ILE A 73 7.26 4.53 -0.07
CA ILE A 73 6.05 5.08 -0.70
C ILE A 73 6.37 6.31 -1.57
N ALA A 74 7.21 7.22 -1.08
CA ALA A 74 7.60 8.40 -1.84
C ALA A 74 8.37 8.04 -3.12
N ILE A 75 9.32 7.10 -3.02
CA ILE A 75 10.08 6.58 -4.17
C ILE A 75 9.13 5.87 -5.14
N ALA A 76 8.19 5.06 -4.62
CA ALA A 76 7.19 4.41 -5.46
C ALA A 76 6.38 5.44 -6.26
N ARG A 77 5.94 6.53 -5.66
CA ARG A 77 5.20 7.59 -6.36
C ARG A 77 6.03 8.27 -7.46
N LEU A 78 7.34 8.45 -7.24
CA LEU A 78 8.24 9.05 -8.22
C LEU A 78 8.55 8.11 -9.39
N LEU A 79 8.72 6.80 -9.10
CA LEU A 79 9.07 5.81 -10.11
C LEU A 79 7.87 5.27 -10.88
N LEU A 80 6.73 5.11 -10.21
CA LEU A 80 5.50 4.56 -10.76
C LEU A 80 4.54 5.69 -11.18
N ASP A 81 5.01 6.63 -11.99
CA ASP A 81 4.24 7.77 -12.50
C ASP A 81 3.04 7.37 -13.35
N ASN A 82 3.08 6.17 -13.94
CA ASN A 82 2.01 5.52 -14.70
C ASN A 82 1.01 4.72 -13.84
N PHE A 83 1.21 4.64 -12.52
CA PHE A 83 0.24 4.08 -11.59
C PHE A 83 -0.66 5.17 -11.01
N ARG A 84 -1.96 5.06 -11.29
CA ARG A 84 -2.95 6.01 -10.74
C ARG A 84 -2.98 6.01 -9.22
N ASN A 85 -2.95 4.81 -8.62
CA ASN A 85 -3.12 4.64 -7.19
C ASN A 85 -1.89 3.99 -6.54
N ILE A 86 -1.48 4.53 -5.39
CA ILE A 86 -0.53 3.92 -4.47
C ILE A 86 -1.21 3.86 -3.11
N LYS A 87 -1.31 2.64 -2.58
CA LYS A 87 -2.05 2.36 -1.35
C LYS A 87 -1.12 2.40 -0.13
N ALA A 88 -1.52 3.15 0.88
CA ALA A 88 -0.98 3.06 2.23
C ALA A 88 -1.83 2.10 3.06
N TYR A 89 -1.48 0.80 3.05
CA TYR A 89 -2.25 -0.23 3.70
C TYR A 89 -2.10 -0.16 5.23
N TRP A 90 -3.07 0.50 5.89
CA TRP A 90 -3.00 0.82 7.32
C TRP A 90 -2.87 -0.39 8.25
N VAL A 91 -3.33 -1.58 7.84
CA VAL A 91 -3.21 -2.79 8.65
C VAL A 91 -1.74 -3.15 8.92
N MET A 92 -0.88 -3.00 7.92
CA MET A 92 0.56 -3.30 8.06
C MET A 92 1.39 -2.09 8.47
N LEU A 93 1.06 -0.89 7.97
CA LEU A 93 1.76 0.35 8.27
C LEU A 93 1.42 0.95 9.64
N THR A 94 0.28 0.60 10.23
CA THR A 94 -0.44 1.30 11.30
C THR A 94 -1.19 2.54 10.80
N VAL A 95 -2.27 2.91 11.49
CA VAL A 95 -3.13 4.04 11.08
C VAL A 95 -2.37 5.38 11.01
N PRO A 96 -1.54 5.75 12.02
CA PRO A 96 -0.79 7.02 11.96
C PRO A 96 0.22 7.07 10.81
N VAL A 97 0.91 5.96 10.53
CA VAL A 97 1.89 5.92 9.42
C VAL A 97 1.17 6.00 8.08
N ALA A 98 0.06 5.29 7.92
CA ALA A 98 -0.75 5.35 6.70
C ALA A 98 -1.33 6.75 6.46
N GLN A 99 -1.78 7.46 7.52
CA GLN A 99 -2.22 8.84 7.44
C GLN A 99 -1.10 9.75 6.92
N VAL A 100 0.09 9.69 7.50
CA VAL A 100 1.25 10.49 7.07
C VAL A 100 1.67 10.14 5.64
N ALA A 101 1.58 8.88 5.24
CA ALA A 101 1.92 8.40 3.90
C ALA A 101 1.09 9.05 2.79
N LEU A 102 -0.12 9.53 3.08
CA LEU A 102 -0.93 10.31 2.13
C LEU A 102 -0.27 11.67 1.77
N GLY A 103 0.62 12.18 2.61
CA GLY A 103 1.48 13.33 2.32
C GLY A 103 2.77 12.95 1.57
N PHE A 104 3.10 11.66 1.50
CA PHE A 104 4.32 11.13 0.87
C PHE A 104 4.07 10.43 -0.47
N GLY A 105 2.89 10.60 -1.07
CA GLY A 105 2.60 10.11 -2.41
C GLY A 105 1.57 8.98 -2.48
N ALA A 106 1.15 8.39 -1.35
CA ALA A 106 -0.04 7.55 -1.33
C ALA A 106 -1.30 8.40 -1.58
N ASN A 107 -2.30 7.80 -2.22
CA ASN A 107 -3.60 8.43 -2.46
C ASN A 107 -4.77 7.48 -2.19
N ASP A 108 -4.50 6.34 -1.59
CA ASP A 108 -5.48 5.35 -1.15
C ASP A 108 -5.03 4.80 0.22
N ILE A 109 -5.93 4.78 1.20
CA ILE A 109 -5.62 4.33 2.56
C ILE A 109 -6.24 2.95 2.87
N ASP A 110 -6.88 2.33 1.86
CA ASP A 110 -7.72 1.15 2.03
C ASP A 110 -9.06 1.45 2.72
N GLY A 111 -9.90 0.43 2.84
CA GLY A 111 -11.24 0.56 3.42
C GLY A 111 -11.31 0.16 4.89
N THR A 112 -12.52 -0.09 5.35
CA THR A 112 -12.86 -0.37 6.76
C THR A 112 -12.31 -1.70 7.30
N VAL A 113 -12.02 -2.67 6.46
CA VAL A 113 -11.49 -4.02 6.79
C VAL A 113 -12.15 -4.63 8.03
N HIS A 114 -13.11 -5.54 7.85
CA HIS A 114 -13.89 -6.06 8.99
C HIS A 114 -13.31 -7.30 9.68
N LYS A 115 -12.45 -8.07 9.01
CA LYS A 115 -11.92 -9.35 9.56
C LYS A 115 -10.54 -9.67 8.98
N GLU A 116 -9.55 -8.86 9.29
CA GLU A 116 -8.19 -9.23 8.97
C GLU A 116 -7.59 -10.05 10.12
N THR A 117 -7.34 -11.35 9.90
CA THR A 117 -6.79 -12.27 10.90
C THR A 117 -5.36 -12.67 10.57
N ILE A 118 -5.02 -12.84 9.31
CA ILE A 118 -3.72 -13.36 8.86
C ILE A 118 -2.58 -12.44 9.28
N LEU A 119 -2.71 -11.14 9.04
CA LEU A 119 -1.68 -10.17 9.40
C LEU A 119 -1.59 -9.95 10.92
N HIS A 120 -2.72 -10.06 11.63
CA HIS A 120 -2.72 -10.01 13.09
C HIS A 120 -2.05 -11.23 13.70
N ASP A 121 -2.23 -12.42 13.13
CA ASP A 121 -1.52 -13.62 13.52
C ASP A 121 -0.01 -13.53 13.21
N ALA A 122 0.35 -12.79 12.16
CA ALA A 122 1.74 -12.45 11.84
C ALA A 122 2.32 -11.31 12.69
N GLY A 123 1.54 -10.71 13.60
CA GLY A 123 1.99 -9.70 14.55
C GLY A 123 1.65 -8.25 14.22
N ALA A 124 0.69 -7.99 13.33
CA ALA A 124 0.20 -6.63 13.07
C ALA A 124 -0.40 -6.02 14.34
N LYS A 125 -0.04 -4.77 14.63
CA LYS A 125 -0.47 -4.02 15.82
C LYS A 125 -1.61 -3.03 15.55
N SER A 126 -2.09 -2.96 14.32
CA SER A 126 -3.20 -2.10 13.92
C SER A 126 -4.52 -2.57 14.54
N PRO A 127 -5.56 -1.72 14.60
CA PRO A 127 -6.91 -2.16 14.91
C PRO A 127 -7.38 -3.27 13.96
N ARG A 128 -8.32 -4.09 14.39
CA ARG A 128 -8.91 -5.14 13.53
C ARG A 128 -9.90 -4.60 12.51
N ALA A 129 -10.42 -3.40 12.74
CA ALA A 129 -11.31 -2.68 11.84
C ALA A 129 -11.22 -1.17 12.08
N LEU A 130 -11.50 -0.38 11.08
CA LEU A 130 -11.74 1.07 11.20
C LEU A 130 -13.16 1.38 10.75
N SER A 131 -13.79 2.34 11.43
CA SER A 131 -15.06 2.88 10.93
C SER A 131 -14.81 3.83 9.76
N GLU A 132 -15.79 3.98 8.89
CA GLU A 132 -15.77 4.93 7.80
C GLU A 132 -15.54 6.37 8.28
N ASP A 133 -16.26 6.80 9.33
CA ASP A 133 -16.09 8.12 9.96
C ASP A 133 -14.65 8.35 10.43
N HIS A 134 -13.98 7.31 10.95
CA HIS A 134 -12.60 7.41 11.38
C HIS A 134 -11.68 7.64 10.16
N ILE A 135 -11.87 6.89 9.08
CA ILE A 135 -11.08 7.03 7.84
C ILE A 135 -11.29 8.43 7.25
N ILE A 136 -12.53 8.89 7.15
CA ILE A 136 -12.87 10.23 6.67
C ILE A 136 -12.16 11.30 7.52
N ARG A 137 -12.22 11.18 8.84
CA ARG A 137 -11.59 12.13 9.75
C ARG A 137 -10.08 12.22 9.55
N ILE A 138 -9.35 11.09 9.55
CA ILE A 138 -7.89 11.10 9.42
C ILE A 138 -7.41 11.63 8.07
N ILE A 139 -8.19 11.45 7.00
CA ILE A 139 -7.89 12.03 5.68
C ILE A 139 -8.08 13.56 5.71
N ARG A 140 -9.17 14.04 6.34
CA ARG A 140 -9.42 15.49 6.49
C ARG A 140 -8.41 16.20 7.37
N GLU A 141 -7.93 15.57 8.44
CA GLU A 141 -6.92 16.12 9.36
C GLU A 141 -5.62 16.51 8.67
N ILE A 142 -5.27 15.87 7.56
CA ILE A 142 -4.09 16.20 6.77
C ILE A 142 -4.41 17.10 5.55
N GLY A 143 -5.60 17.70 5.50
CA GLY A 143 -6.00 18.61 4.44
C GLY A 143 -6.32 17.94 3.09
N ARG A 144 -6.64 16.64 3.10
CA ARG A 144 -7.07 15.91 1.91
C ARG A 144 -8.59 15.74 1.89
N THR A 145 -9.16 15.60 0.69
CA THR A 145 -10.59 15.34 0.50
C THR A 145 -10.83 13.83 0.45
N PRO A 146 -11.58 13.25 1.41
CA PRO A 146 -11.91 11.83 1.37
C PRO A 146 -12.88 11.52 0.24
N ALA A 147 -12.67 10.38 -0.42
CA ALA A 147 -13.59 9.86 -1.43
C ALA A 147 -13.71 8.34 -1.28
N ALA A 148 -14.95 7.85 -1.32
CA ALA A 148 -15.20 6.42 -1.49
C ALA A 148 -15.12 6.05 -2.96
N CYS A 149 -14.55 4.88 -3.25
CA CYS A 149 -14.45 4.36 -4.62
C CYS A 149 -14.90 2.89 -4.68
N ASP A 150 -15.31 2.47 -5.86
CA ASP A 150 -15.58 1.08 -6.17
C ASP A 150 -14.30 0.26 -6.38
N SER A 151 -14.43 -1.04 -6.68
CA SER A 151 -13.29 -1.94 -6.94
C SER A 151 -12.48 -1.58 -8.18
N ASN A 152 -12.98 -0.70 -9.05
CA ASN A 152 -12.28 -0.17 -10.21
C ASN A 152 -11.70 1.22 -9.96
N PHE A 153 -11.72 1.70 -8.72
CA PHE A 153 -11.28 3.04 -8.32
C PHE A 153 -12.06 4.20 -8.95
N ASN A 154 -13.32 3.96 -9.34
CA ASN A 154 -14.22 5.04 -9.69
C ASN A 154 -14.76 5.67 -8.41
N ILE A 155 -14.72 7.00 -8.33
CA ILE A 155 -15.27 7.73 -7.18
C ILE A 155 -16.77 7.56 -7.17
N ILE A 156 -17.33 7.06 -6.05
CA ILE A 156 -18.75 6.88 -5.80
C ILE A 156 -19.29 8.08 -5.01
N GLU A 157 -18.53 8.53 -4.03
CA GLU A 157 -18.90 9.61 -3.12
C GLU A 157 -17.68 10.40 -2.67
N THR A 158 -17.89 11.69 -2.37
CA THR A 158 -16.84 12.59 -1.84
C THR A 158 -17.36 13.23 -0.56
N TYR A 159 -16.55 13.24 0.51
CA TYR A 159 -16.94 13.71 1.85
C TYR A 159 -16.35 15.06 2.20
#